data_fde3216d054c0d5fa635a3761a6af379
#
_entry.id   fde3216d054c0d5fa635a3761a6af379
#
_cell.length_a   1.000
_cell.length_b   1.000
_cell.length_c   1.000
_cell.angle_alpha   90.00
_cell.angle_beta   90.00
_cell.angle_gamma   90.00
#
_symmetry.space_group_name_H-M   'P 1'
#
loop_
_entity.id
_entity.type
_entity.pdbx_description
1 polymer ?
#
loop_
_entity_poly.entity_id
_entity_poly.type
_entity_poly.pdbx_seq_one_letter_code
_entity_poly.pdbx_strand_id
1 'polypeptide(L)'
;SDWSSSGSDWSSSDWSSSDYSSSSGGGGEWGLGTTITVAAIVIIMVIVSGKNKKGGSGSSGGSRIAGAQRTVLPMTIADLKKQDPAFSEEKMKEKIGNLYVRMQECWQNKTWEEMRTGMDDAIFNQFNAQLNSLIKAGKTNYVDDIAVLGVDLTGFGQDDKHDIVTALVRVRIKDYTVDDATGAVVSGSKTAEKFMTYEWTMIRTKGAKSFERTEDAAKNCPNCGAPLDLNATAKCQYCGAVIQSADFDWVIKTIKGISQQTSGR
;
A
#
# COMPACT_ATOMS: atom_id res chain seq x y z
N SER A 1 33.09 54.90 -0.43
CA SER A 1 33.66 53.62 -0.13
C SER A 1 32.80 52.53 -0.79
N ASP A 2 33.30 52.08 -1.94
CA ASP A 2 32.66 51.16 -2.86
C ASP A 2 32.62 49.73 -2.28
N TRP A 3 31.47 49.10 -2.40
CA TRP A 3 31.37 47.67 -2.29
C TRP A 3 30.85 47.11 -3.61
N SER A 4 31.76 46.59 -4.40
CA SER A 4 31.47 45.86 -5.63
C SER A 4 30.99 44.48 -5.31
N SER A 5 29.80 44.13 -5.79
CA SER A 5 29.17 42.80 -5.78
C SER A 5 29.80 41.95 -6.87
N SER A 6 30.37 40.82 -6.48
CA SER A 6 30.72 39.76 -7.42
C SER A 6 29.61 38.75 -7.49
N GLY A 7 28.89 38.76 -8.60
CA GLY A 7 27.91 37.72 -8.95
C GLY A 7 28.62 36.42 -9.30
N SER A 8 28.15 35.34 -8.79
CA SER A 8 28.46 33.98 -9.25
C SER A 8 27.28 33.42 -10.03
N ASP A 9 27.49 33.30 -11.35
CA ASP A 9 26.62 32.62 -12.29
C ASP A 9 26.44 31.17 -11.93
N TRP A 10 25.21 30.76 -11.73
CA TRP A 10 24.81 29.36 -11.76
C TRP A 10 24.17 29.09 -13.11
N SER A 11 24.96 28.49 -13.99
CA SER A 11 24.49 28.03 -15.29
C SER A 11 23.53 26.84 -15.10
N SER A 12 22.32 27.06 -15.59
CA SER A 12 21.31 26.03 -15.82
C SER A 12 21.82 25.03 -16.84
N SER A 13 21.97 23.77 -16.44
CA SER A 13 22.20 22.65 -17.36
C SER A 13 20.88 22.21 -17.98
N ASP A 14 20.79 22.36 -19.28
CA ASP A 14 19.75 21.89 -20.18
C ASP A 14 19.46 20.40 -20.01
N TRP A 15 18.20 20.06 -19.72
CA TRP A 15 17.66 18.74 -19.97
C TRP A 15 16.98 18.77 -21.35
N SER A 16 17.70 18.37 -22.36
CA SER A 16 17.18 18.17 -23.71
C SER A 16 16.19 17.01 -23.74
N SER A 17 14.96 17.36 -24.08
CA SER A 17 13.93 16.44 -24.52
C SER A 17 14.38 15.75 -25.82
N SER A 18 14.46 14.43 -25.76
CA SER A 18 14.63 13.61 -26.97
C SER A 18 13.28 13.46 -27.67
N ASP A 19 13.17 14.09 -28.80
CA ASP A 19 12.12 13.90 -29.80
C ASP A 19 12.08 12.44 -30.25
N TYR A 20 10.93 11.81 -30.09
CA TYR A 20 10.64 10.52 -30.71
C TYR A 20 9.87 10.77 -32.01
N SER A 21 10.62 10.75 -33.12
CA SER A 21 10.10 10.93 -34.46
C SER A 21 9.18 9.78 -34.86
N SER A 22 7.97 10.14 -35.26
CA SER A 22 7.03 9.26 -35.95
C SER A 22 7.56 8.88 -37.32
N SER A 23 7.69 7.58 -37.61
CA SER A 23 7.70 7.08 -38.97
C SER A 23 6.44 6.27 -39.23
N SER A 24 5.61 6.81 -40.11
CA SER A 24 4.44 6.17 -40.69
C SER A 24 4.86 5.10 -41.71
N GLY A 25 4.24 3.93 -41.64
CA GLY A 25 4.40 2.87 -42.64
C GLY A 25 3.39 1.73 -42.46
N GLY A 26 2.29 1.80 -43.22
CA GLY A 26 1.66 0.69 -43.93
C GLY A 26 0.94 -0.43 -43.16
N GLY A 27 -0.37 -0.40 -43.20
CA GLY A 27 -1.31 -1.45 -43.54
C GLY A 27 -1.21 -2.82 -42.85
N GLY A 28 -2.23 -3.18 -42.08
CA GLY A 28 -2.46 -4.56 -41.66
C GLY A 28 -3.47 -4.61 -40.52
N GLU A 29 -4.77 -4.72 -40.85
CA GLU A 29 -5.82 -5.12 -39.90
C GLU A 29 -5.49 -6.47 -39.31
N TRP A 30 -5.18 -6.49 -38.02
CA TRP A 30 -5.46 -7.62 -37.12
C TRP A 30 -5.73 -7.02 -35.73
N GLY A 31 -7.00 -6.93 -35.42
CA GLY A 31 -7.48 -6.63 -34.10
C GLY A 31 -7.00 -7.68 -33.10
N LEU A 32 -5.87 -7.43 -32.50
CA LEU A 32 -5.50 -8.00 -31.22
C LEU A 32 -5.63 -6.87 -30.22
N GLY A 33 -6.83 -6.76 -29.66
CA GLY A 33 -7.01 -6.09 -28.40
C GLY A 33 -5.92 -6.61 -27.48
N THR A 34 -4.95 -5.76 -27.18
CA THR A 34 -4.14 -5.91 -25.99
C THR A 34 -5.13 -5.84 -24.84
N THR A 35 -5.70 -6.98 -24.51
CA THR A 35 -6.27 -7.22 -23.21
C THR A 35 -5.10 -7.01 -22.26
N ILE A 36 -4.94 -5.76 -21.79
CA ILE A 36 -4.38 -5.51 -20.50
C ILE A 36 -5.31 -6.30 -19.61
N THR A 37 -4.93 -7.53 -19.32
CA THR A 37 -5.48 -8.27 -18.20
C THR A 37 -5.13 -7.38 -17.01
N VAL A 38 -6.08 -6.53 -16.65
CA VAL A 38 -6.17 -5.93 -15.33
C VAL A 38 -6.51 -7.12 -14.45
N ALA A 39 -5.52 -8.02 -14.35
CA ALA A 39 -5.56 -9.09 -13.39
C ALA A 39 -5.68 -8.39 -12.06
N ALA A 40 -6.87 -8.46 -11.52
CA ALA A 40 -7.26 -8.13 -10.18
C ALA A 40 -6.17 -7.34 -9.47
N ILE A 41 -6.29 -6.02 -9.46
CA ILE A 41 -5.42 -5.16 -8.67
C ILE A 41 -5.90 -5.29 -7.21
N VAL A 42 -5.98 -6.50 -6.75
CA VAL A 42 -5.74 -6.78 -5.36
C VAL A 42 -4.25 -6.63 -5.22
N ILE A 43 -3.84 -5.36 -5.13
CA ILE A 43 -2.57 -4.94 -4.54
C ILE A 43 -1.48 -6.03 -4.67
N ILE A 44 -1.23 -6.49 -5.87
CA ILE A 44 -0.12 -7.36 -6.19
C ILE A 44 0.88 -6.51 -6.95
N MET A 45 1.56 -5.62 -6.24
CA MET A 45 2.83 -5.18 -6.75
C MET A 45 3.92 -6.08 -6.20
N VAL A 46 4.06 -7.22 -6.85
CA VAL A 46 5.38 -7.83 -6.95
C VAL A 46 6.10 -7.04 -8.03
N ILE A 47 6.95 -6.12 -7.67
CA ILE A 47 7.96 -5.61 -8.58
C ILE A 47 8.92 -6.77 -8.80
N VAL A 48 8.62 -7.60 -9.78
CA VAL A 48 9.61 -8.51 -10.36
C VAL A 48 9.94 -7.99 -11.73
N SER A 49 11.02 -7.22 -11.82
CA SER A 49 11.80 -7.12 -13.05
C SER A 49 12.38 -8.49 -13.34
N GLY A 50 11.74 -9.24 -14.21
CA GLY A 50 12.20 -10.58 -14.62
C GLY A 50 11.50 -11.00 -15.90
N LYS A 51 12.25 -10.95 -17.00
CA LYS A 51 11.86 -11.35 -18.36
C LYS A 51 11.31 -12.77 -18.41
N ASN A 52 10.20 -12.92 -19.12
CA ASN A 52 9.68 -14.06 -19.91
C ASN A 52 10.29 -15.46 -19.76
N LYS A 53 9.39 -16.44 -19.51
CA LYS A 53 9.26 -17.59 -20.43
C LYS A 53 7.89 -18.27 -20.30
N LYS A 54 7.34 -18.63 -21.48
CA LYS A 54 6.11 -19.38 -21.71
C LYS A 54 6.18 -20.80 -21.16
N GLY A 55 5.02 -21.34 -20.76
CA GLY A 55 4.72 -22.76 -20.94
C GLY A 55 4.00 -23.43 -19.78
N GLY A 56 2.76 -23.94 -20.02
CA GLY A 56 2.36 -25.25 -19.55
C GLY A 56 1.34 -25.34 -18.42
N SER A 57 0.07 -25.53 -18.81
CA SER A 57 -0.89 -26.54 -18.31
C SER A 57 -1.04 -26.83 -16.82
N GLY A 58 -2.22 -26.51 -16.33
CA GLY A 58 -3.12 -27.27 -15.43
C GLY A 58 -2.58 -27.95 -14.20
N SER A 59 -2.85 -27.34 -13.03
CA SER A 59 -3.07 -28.09 -11.79
C SER A 59 -3.79 -27.16 -10.79
N SER A 60 -4.86 -27.64 -10.20
CA SER A 60 -5.60 -27.01 -9.11
C SER A 60 -4.81 -27.09 -7.81
N GLY A 61 -3.76 -26.31 -7.71
CA GLY A 61 -2.93 -26.13 -6.54
C GLY A 61 -2.69 -24.63 -6.35
N GLY A 62 -2.76 -24.14 -5.11
CA GLY A 62 -2.46 -22.75 -4.79
C GLY A 62 -1.13 -22.34 -5.42
N SER A 63 -1.13 -21.31 -6.23
CA SER A 63 0.07 -20.82 -6.89
C SER A 63 0.81 -19.90 -5.95
N ARG A 64 2.06 -20.24 -5.64
CA ARG A 64 2.98 -19.27 -5.03
C ARG A 64 3.28 -18.21 -6.08
N ILE A 65 3.23 -16.95 -5.67
CA ILE A 65 3.60 -15.83 -6.54
C ILE A 65 5.11 -15.93 -6.81
N ALA A 66 5.49 -16.08 -8.09
CA ALA A 66 6.88 -16.28 -8.46
C ALA A 66 7.76 -15.11 -7.98
N GLY A 67 8.85 -15.42 -7.28
CA GLY A 67 9.78 -14.43 -6.73
C GLY A 67 9.37 -13.81 -5.39
N ALA A 68 8.25 -14.21 -4.81
CA ALA A 68 7.81 -13.73 -3.51
C ALA A 68 8.58 -14.46 -2.38
N GLN A 69 9.73 -13.93 -2.02
CA GLN A 69 10.44 -14.34 -0.81
C GLN A 69 9.95 -13.55 0.39
N ARG A 70 9.77 -14.24 1.52
CA ARG A 70 9.41 -13.59 2.79
C ARG A 70 10.60 -12.80 3.33
N THR A 71 10.29 -11.67 3.93
CA THR A 71 11.29 -10.85 4.62
C THR A 71 11.62 -11.51 5.96
N VAL A 72 12.88 -11.84 6.18
CA VAL A 72 13.38 -12.36 7.46
C VAL A 72 14.00 -11.19 8.21
N LEU A 73 13.42 -10.84 9.35
CA LEU A 73 13.96 -9.82 10.24
C LEU A 73 14.85 -10.47 11.32
N PRO A 74 15.87 -9.76 11.82
CA PRO A 74 16.89 -10.34 12.70
C PRO A 74 16.41 -10.61 14.13
N MET A 75 15.29 -9.99 14.55
CA MET A 75 14.75 -10.09 15.90
C MET A 75 13.35 -10.69 15.90
N THR A 76 12.91 -11.12 17.06
CA THR A 76 11.60 -11.71 17.29
C THR A 76 10.62 -10.70 17.86
N ILE A 77 9.32 -11.02 17.82
CA ILE A 77 8.29 -10.21 18.51
C ILE A 77 8.52 -10.18 20.03
N ALA A 78 9.11 -11.23 20.61
CA ALA A 78 9.48 -11.23 22.02
C ALA A 78 10.55 -10.17 22.33
N ASP A 79 11.46 -9.90 21.40
CA ASP A 79 12.46 -8.84 21.57
C ASP A 79 11.83 -7.44 21.48
N LEU A 80 10.83 -7.25 20.63
CA LEU A 80 10.02 -6.04 20.63
C LEU A 80 9.31 -5.83 21.98
N LYS A 81 8.69 -6.88 22.54
CA LYS A 81 8.03 -6.80 23.87
C LYS A 81 8.99 -6.47 25.00
N LYS A 82 10.25 -6.91 24.92
CA LYS A 82 11.28 -6.49 25.90
C LYS A 82 11.62 -5.01 25.79
N GLN A 83 11.69 -4.50 24.55
CA GLN A 83 11.97 -3.08 24.31
C GLN A 83 10.75 -2.19 24.60
N ASP A 84 9.56 -2.69 24.34
CA ASP A 84 8.28 -1.99 24.50
C ASP A 84 7.27 -2.88 25.27
N PRO A 85 7.33 -2.89 26.61
CA PRO A 85 6.47 -3.76 27.42
C PRO A 85 4.96 -3.51 27.24
N ALA A 86 4.57 -2.32 26.80
CA ALA A 86 3.17 -1.97 26.52
C ALA A 86 2.69 -2.45 25.13
N PHE A 87 3.59 -3.00 24.31
CA PHE A 87 3.22 -3.55 23.01
C PHE A 87 2.32 -4.77 23.16
N SER A 88 1.13 -4.72 22.56
CA SER A 88 0.20 -5.86 22.48
C SER A 88 0.20 -6.44 21.07
N GLU A 89 0.53 -7.70 21.00
CA GLU A 89 0.50 -8.47 19.75
C GLU A 89 -0.93 -8.60 19.21
N GLU A 90 -1.90 -8.79 20.11
CA GLU A 90 -3.31 -8.92 19.79
C GLU A 90 -3.85 -7.62 19.18
N LYS A 91 -3.59 -6.47 19.83
CA LYS A 91 -3.98 -5.14 19.32
C LYS A 91 -3.33 -4.86 17.96
N MET A 92 -2.09 -5.29 17.75
CA MET A 92 -1.40 -5.12 16.46
C MET A 92 -2.03 -5.97 15.36
N LYS A 93 -2.38 -7.23 15.64
CA LYS A 93 -3.08 -8.12 14.71
C LYS A 93 -4.46 -7.56 14.35
N GLU A 94 -5.21 -7.09 15.32
CA GLU A 94 -6.50 -6.44 15.12
C GLU A 94 -6.37 -5.20 14.25
N LYS A 95 -5.40 -4.33 14.56
CA LYS A 95 -5.11 -3.14 13.76
C LYS A 95 -4.83 -3.48 12.30
N ILE A 96 -3.97 -4.47 12.04
CA ILE A 96 -3.65 -4.89 10.67
C ILE A 96 -4.90 -5.41 9.95
N GLY A 97 -5.73 -6.21 10.62
CA GLY A 97 -6.99 -6.71 10.07
C GLY A 97 -7.95 -5.57 9.70
N ASN A 98 -8.12 -4.61 10.61
CA ASN A 98 -8.99 -3.44 10.40
C ASN A 98 -8.44 -2.53 9.29
N LEU A 99 -7.12 -2.33 9.21
CA LEU A 99 -6.49 -1.59 8.11
C LEU A 99 -6.72 -2.27 6.76
N TYR A 100 -6.70 -3.60 6.71
CA TYR A 100 -7.00 -4.33 5.48
C TYR A 100 -8.42 -4.05 4.99
N VAL A 101 -9.41 -4.19 5.86
CA VAL A 101 -10.83 -3.93 5.51
C VAL A 101 -11.00 -2.48 5.06
N ARG A 102 -10.55 -1.52 5.86
CA ARG A 102 -10.66 -0.09 5.55
C ARG A 102 -9.99 0.26 4.22
N MET A 103 -8.83 -0.33 3.94
CA MET A 103 -8.12 -0.13 2.67
C MET A 103 -8.97 -0.54 1.47
N GLN A 104 -9.69 -1.67 1.54
CA GLN A 104 -10.58 -2.13 0.48
C GLN A 104 -11.80 -1.22 0.34
N GLU A 105 -12.38 -0.77 1.45
CA GLU A 105 -13.50 0.19 1.45
C GLU A 105 -13.11 1.52 0.80
N CYS A 106 -11.99 2.11 1.21
CA CYS A 106 -11.47 3.35 0.63
C CYS A 106 -11.15 3.20 -0.87
N TRP A 107 -10.67 2.01 -1.27
CA TRP A 107 -10.36 1.71 -2.65
C TRP A 107 -11.62 1.67 -3.54
N GLN A 108 -12.61 0.88 -3.17
CA GLN A 108 -13.83 0.75 -3.96
C GLN A 108 -14.69 2.02 -3.95
N ASN A 109 -14.68 2.77 -2.84
CA ASN A 109 -15.40 4.04 -2.71
C ASN A 109 -14.63 5.23 -3.31
N LYS A 110 -13.39 5.02 -3.78
CA LYS A 110 -12.53 6.06 -4.34
C LYS A 110 -12.22 7.19 -3.33
N THR A 111 -12.19 6.87 -2.04
CA THR A 111 -11.89 7.79 -0.92
C THR A 111 -10.48 7.54 -0.36
N TRP A 112 -9.49 7.33 -1.25
CA TRP A 112 -8.16 6.88 -0.88
C TRP A 112 -7.41 7.81 0.09
N GLU A 113 -7.72 9.11 0.10
CA GLU A 113 -7.10 10.08 1.00
C GLU A 113 -7.29 9.72 2.49
N GLU A 114 -8.35 9.00 2.84
CA GLU A 114 -8.58 8.51 4.19
C GLU A 114 -7.52 7.52 4.70
N MET A 115 -6.77 6.88 3.77
CA MET A 115 -5.67 5.97 4.11
C MET A 115 -4.35 6.68 4.40
N ARG A 116 -4.26 8.00 4.21
CA ARG A 116 -3.04 8.79 4.34
C ARG A 116 -2.35 8.59 5.70
N THR A 117 -3.11 8.56 6.77
CA THR A 117 -2.58 8.42 8.13
C THR A 117 -2.17 6.99 8.51
N GLY A 118 -2.58 5.99 7.72
CA GLY A 118 -2.27 4.58 7.95
C GLY A 118 -1.14 4.02 7.11
N MET A 119 -0.56 4.84 6.22
CA MET A 119 0.42 4.42 5.23
C MET A 119 1.62 5.35 5.16
N ASP A 120 2.78 4.78 4.85
CA ASP A 120 3.95 5.52 4.38
C ASP A 120 3.65 6.21 3.04
N ASP A 121 4.24 7.39 2.81
CA ASP A 121 3.97 8.20 1.62
C ASP A 121 4.22 7.45 0.31
N ALA A 122 5.25 6.61 0.26
CA ALA A 122 5.60 5.89 -0.97
C ALA A 122 4.51 4.89 -1.36
N ILE A 123 4.02 4.08 -0.43
CA ILE A 123 2.95 3.12 -0.71
C ILE A 123 1.61 3.82 -0.93
N PHE A 124 1.32 4.88 -0.16
CA PHE A 124 0.13 5.69 -0.38
C PHE A 124 0.06 6.24 -1.81
N ASN A 125 1.12 6.90 -2.27
CA ASN A 125 1.17 7.51 -3.59
C ASN A 125 1.11 6.45 -4.70
N GLN A 126 1.72 5.30 -4.49
CA GLN A 126 1.68 4.18 -5.43
C GLN A 126 0.24 3.69 -5.66
N PHE A 127 -0.52 3.47 -4.60
CA PHE A 127 -1.93 3.06 -4.71
C PHE A 127 -2.83 4.16 -5.24
N ASN A 128 -2.60 5.39 -4.81
CA ASN A 128 -3.33 6.55 -5.34
C ASN A 128 -3.17 6.67 -6.87
N ALA A 129 -1.97 6.48 -7.39
CA ALA A 129 -1.72 6.50 -8.83
C ALA A 129 -2.48 5.38 -9.57
N GLN A 130 -2.55 4.18 -8.99
CA GLN A 130 -3.29 3.05 -9.57
C GLN A 130 -4.80 3.27 -9.53
N LEU A 131 -5.33 3.75 -8.41
CA LEU A 131 -6.75 4.09 -8.27
C LEU A 131 -7.16 5.17 -9.26
N ASN A 132 -6.33 6.22 -9.41
CA ASN A 132 -6.57 7.27 -10.40
C ASN A 132 -6.58 6.73 -11.84
N SER A 133 -5.79 5.69 -12.14
CA SER A 133 -5.82 5.04 -13.45
C SER A 133 -7.13 4.29 -13.69
N LEU A 134 -7.69 3.62 -12.68
CA LEU A 134 -9.01 3.00 -12.75
C LEU A 134 -10.12 4.05 -12.94
N ILE A 135 -10.08 5.13 -12.16
CA ILE A 135 -11.06 6.24 -12.26
C ILE A 135 -11.04 6.83 -13.68
N LYS A 136 -9.86 7.12 -14.24
CA LYS A 136 -9.72 7.63 -15.61
C LYS A 136 -10.23 6.64 -16.67
N ALA A 137 -10.12 5.35 -16.40
CA ALA A 137 -10.62 4.30 -17.28
C ALA A 137 -12.14 4.04 -17.11
N GLY A 138 -12.84 4.77 -16.25
CA GLY A 138 -14.26 4.55 -15.96
C GLY A 138 -14.54 3.18 -15.35
N LYS A 139 -13.68 2.73 -14.43
CA LYS A 139 -13.77 1.41 -13.82
C LYS A 139 -13.73 1.50 -12.30
N THR A 140 -14.45 0.58 -11.67
CA THR A 140 -14.38 0.37 -10.21
C THR A 140 -14.02 -1.09 -9.93
N ASN A 141 -13.02 -1.29 -9.10
CA ASN A 141 -12.69 -2.61 -8.57
C ASN A 141 -13.38 -2.78 -7.22
N TYR A 142 -14.12 -3.87 -7.10
CA TYR A 142 -14.83 -4.28 -5.90
C TYR A 142 -14.15 -5.46 -5.24
N VAL A 143 -14.08 -5.41 -3.93
CA VAL A 143 -13.61 -6.50 -3.09
C VAL A 143 -14.70 -6.80 -2.07
N ASP A 144 -15.50 -7.81 -2.36
CA ASP A 144 -16.67 -8.19 -1.55
C ASP A 144 -16.36 -9.42 -0.68
N ASP A 145 -17.27 -9.70 0.27
CA ASP A 145 -17.23 -10.85 1.18
C ASP A 145 -15.85 -11.02 1.87
N ILE A 146 -15.31 -9.90 2.34
CA ILE A 146 -14.00 -9.86 2.98
C ILE A 146 -14.03 -10.64 4.28
N ALA A 147 -13.18 -11.66 4.38
CA ALA A 147 -12.90 -12.36 5.63
C ALA A 147 -11.39 -12.34 5.91
N VAL A 148 -10.98 -11.71 7.00
CA VAL A 148 -9.62 -11.80 7.51
C VAL A 148 -9.49 -13.11 8.26
N LEU A 149 -8.83 -14.10 7.65
CA LEU A 149 -8.70 -15.46 8.18
C LEU A 149 -7.61 -15.57 9.25
N GLY A 150 -6.71 -14.60 9.30
CA GLY A 150 -5.68 -14.53 10.32
C GLY A 150 -4.58 -13.53 9.99
N VAL A 151 -3.97 -13.05 11.05
CA VAL A 151 -2.79 -12.19 11.02
C VAL A 151 -1.75 -12.78 11.96
N ASP A 152 -0.56 -13.09 11.45
CA ASP A 152 0.55 -13.60 12.25
C ASP A 152 1.74 -12.65 12.14
N LEU A 153 2.20 -12.11 13.26
CA LEU A 153 3.43 -11.33 13.30
C LEU A 153 4.62 -12.28 13.14
N THR A 154 5.52 -11.99 12.21
CA THR A 154 6.56 -12.93 11.78
C THR A 154 7.97 -12.54 12.15
N GLY A 155 8.20 -11.25 12.50
CA GLY A 155 9.52 -10.78 12.88
C GLY A 155 9.53 -9.33 13.28
N PHE A 156 10.60 -8.94 13.95
CA PHE A 156 10.91 -7.58 14.36
C PHE A 156 12.31 -7.20 13.87
N GLY A 157 12.50 -5.95 13.56
CA GLY A 157 13.79 -5.38 13.18
C GLY A 157 13.80 -3.89 13.37
N GLN A 158 14.95 -3.30 13.16
CA GLN A 158 15.15 -1.85 13.23
C GLN A 158 16.07 -1.41 12.10
N ASP A 159 15.80 -0.26 11.52
CA ASP A 159 16.74 0.48 10.70
C ASP A 159 17.24 1.73 11.46
N ASP A 160 17.84 2.69 10.75
CA ASP A 160 18.35 3.90 11.40
C ASP A 160 17.23 4.78 11.98
N LYS A 161 16.02 4.71 11.40
CA LYS A 161 14.90 5.61 11.70
C LYS A 161 13.68 4.90 12.27
N HIS A 162 13.53 3.59 12.02
CA HIS A 162 12.26 2.89 12.28
C HIS A 162 12.45 1.62 13.09
N ASP A 163 11.44 1.33 13.89
CA ASP A 163 11.09 -0.01 14.31
C ASP A 163 10.27 -0.65 13.18
N ILE A 164 10.51 -1.92 12.86
CA ILE A 164 9.95 -2.62 11.73
C ILE A 164 9.32 -3.94 12.22
N VAL A 165 8.07 -4.19 11.86
CA VAL A 165 7.39 -5.47 12.11
C VAL A 165 6.89 -6.03 10.79
N THR A 166 7.09 -7.32 10.58
CA THR A 166 6.47 -8.04 9.46
C THR A 166 5.31 -8.90 9.95
N ALA A 167 4.27 -9.00 9.11
CA ALA A 167 3.10 -9.81 9.39
C ALA A 167 2.64 -10.56 8.14
N LEU A 168 2.16 -11.80 8.31
CA LEU A 168 1.40 -12.51 7.30
C LEU A 168 -0.08 -12.26 7.51
N VAL A 169 -0.74 -11.78 6.49
CA VAL A 169 -2.18 -11.49 6.47
C VAL A 169 -2.84 -12.46 5.50
N ARG A 170 -3.73 -13.31 6.00
CA ARG A 170 -4.50 -14.26 5.20
C ARG A 170 -5.94 -13.80 5.12
N VAL A 171 -6.44 -13.74 3.90
CA VAL A 171 -7.80 -13.27 3.65
C VAL A 171 -8.51 -14.14 2.62
N ARG A 172 -9.84 -14.14 2.70
CA ARG A 172 -10.73 -14.63 1.65
C ARG A 172 -11.57 -13.45 1.17
N ILE A 173 -11.70 -13.31 -0.13
CA ILE A 173 -12.41 -12.21 -0.79
C ILE A 173 -13.09 -12.70 -2.06
N LYS A 174 -14.06 -11.93 -2.54
CA LYS A 174 -14.50 -11.93 -3.93
C LYS A 174 -14.01 -10.66 -4.59
N ASP A 175 -13.37 -10.77 -5.73
CA ASP A 175 -12.64 -9.68 -6.36
C ASP A 175 -13.00 -9.59 -7.84
N TYR A 176 -13.55 -8.44 -8.25
CA TYR A 176 -13.97 -8.17 -9.61
C TYR A 176 -13.93 -6.68 -9.94
N THR A 177 -13.78 -6.38 -11.22
CA THR A 177 -13.79 -5.02 -11.74
C THR A 177 -14.99 -4.82 -12.64
N VAL A 178 -15.67 -3.69 -12.49
CA VAL A 178 -16.86 -3.31 -13.24
C VAL A 178 -16.53 -2.09 -14.11
N ASP A 179 -17.07 -2.05 -15.30
CA ASP A 179 -17.15 -0.86 -16.11
C ASP A 179 -18.29 0.03 -15.58
N ASP A 180 -17.95 1.26 -15.18
CA ASP A 180 -18.87 2.17 -14.48
C ASP A 180 -20.08 2.61 -15.35
N ALA A 181 -19.90 2.65 -16.68
CA ALA A 181 -20.94 3.09 -17.60
C ALA A 181 -21.97 1.99 -17.89
N THR A 182 -21.52 0.73 -17.97
CA THR A 182 -22.36 -0.39 -18.38
C THR A 182 -22.79 -1.29 -17.22
N GLY A 183 -22.09 -1.23 -16.09
CA GLY A 183 -22.27 -2.15 -14.96
C GLY A 183 -21.73 -3.57 -15.23
N ALA A 184 -21.11 -3.80 -16.38
CA ALA A 184 -20.60 -5.12 -16.76
C ALA A 184 -19.31 -5.46 -16.01
N VAL A 185 -19.18 -6.72 -15.58
CA VAL A 185 -17.92 -7.22 -15.01
C VAL A 185 -16.91 -7.40 -16.14
N VAL A 186 -15.82 -6.66 -16.09
CA VAL A 186 -14.75 -6.67 -17.10
C VAL A 186 -13.54 -7.51 -16.67
N SER A 187 -13.43 -7.83 -15.37
CA SER A 187 -12.37 -8.69 -14.83
C SER A 187 -12.79 -9.29 -13.49
N GLY A 188 -12.24 -10.44 -13.13
CA GLY A 188 -12.53 -11.13 -11.88
C GLY A 188 -13.87 -11.87 -11.86
N SER A 189 -14.40 -12.14 -10.67
CA SER A 189 -15.65 -12.88 -10.49
C SER A 189 -16.38 -12.43 -9.23
N LYS A 190 -17.71 -12.24 -9.36
CA LYS A 190 -18.60 -11.96 -8.20
C LYS A 190 -18.87 -13.19 -7.33
N THR A 191 -18.58 -14.37 -7.84
CA THR A 191 -18.89 -15.65 -7.16
C THR A 191 -17.69 -16.44 -6.73
N ALA A 192 -16.58 -16.40 -7.48
CA ALA A 192 -15.38 -17.12 -7.14
C ALA A 192 -14.69 -16.52 -5.91
N GLU A 193 -14.38 -17.36 -4.94
CA GLU A 193 -13.62 -16.97 -3.76
C GLU A 193 -12.10 -16.96 -4.06
N LYS A 194 -11.43 -15.93 -3.61
CA LYS A 194 -9.99 -15.77 -3.75
C LYS A 194 -9.36 -15.76 -2.36
N PHE A 195 -8.46 -16.70 -2.14
CA PHE A 195 -7.67 -16.82 -0.90
C PHE A 195 -6.32 -16.20 -1.16
N MET A 196 -5.98 -15.18 -0.39
CA MET A 196 -4.73 -14.45 -0.52
C MET A 196 -3.92 -14.51 0.75
N THR A 197 -2.61 -14.63 0.59
CA THR A 197 -1.66 -14.40 1.68
C THR A 197 -0.76 -13.24 1.28
N TYR A 198 -0.70 -12.24 2.14
CA TYR A 198 0.17 -11.10 2.01
C TYR A 198 1.22 -11.08 3.11
N GLU A 199 2.40 -10.55 2.81
CA GLU A 199 3.34 -10.07 3.81
C GLU A 199 3.23 -8.55 3.88
N TRP A 200 2.89 -8.04 5.06
CA TRP A 200 2.87 -6.63 5.36
C TRP A 200 4.11 -6.26 6.15
N THR A 201 4.74 -5.15 5.80
CA THR A 201 5.77 -4.51 6.61
C THR A 201 5.17 -3.26 7.23
N MET A 202 5.18 -3.23 8.55
CA MET A 202 4.72 -2.09 9.35
C MET A 202 5.93 -1.38 9.92
N ILE A 203 5.89 -0.05 9.94
CA ILE A 203 6.94 0.78 10.56
C ILE A 203 6.35 1.77 11.54
N ARG A 204 7.17 2.13 12.53
CA ARG A 204 6.98 3.31 13.38
C ARG A 204 8.33 3.95 13.66
N THR A 205 8.36 5.16 14.20
CA THR A 205 9.59 5.83 14.62
C THR A 205 10.37 4.95 15.60
N LYS A 206 11.67 4.81 15.37
CA LYS A 206 12.56 3.97 16.18
C LYS A 206 12.51 4.37 17.65
N GLY A 207 12.28 3.39 18.49
CA GLY A 207 12.24 3.57 19.93
C GLY A 207 10.94 4.21 20.45
N ALA A 208 9.99 4.53 19.59
CA ALA A 208 8.64 4.92 20.02
C ALA A 208 8.03 3.82 20.89
N LYS A 209 7.23 4.20 21.87
CA LYS A 209 6.59 3.27 22.80
C LYS A 209 5.11 3.17 22.51
N SER A 210 4.58 1.96 22.65
CA SER A 210 3.15 1.76 22.70
C SER A 210 2.60 2.40 23.98
N PHE A 211 1.47 3.03 23.87
CA PHE A 211 0.74 3.58 25.02
C PHE A 211 -0.74 3.29 24.84
N GLU A 212 -1.43 3.15 25.94
CA GLU A 212 -2.87 3.15 25.89
C GLU A 212 -3.31 4.57 25.56
N ARG A 213 -3.89 4.74 24.36
CA ARG A 213 -4.56 6.01 24.06
C ARG A 213 -5.73 6.15 25.03
N THR A 214 -5.55 6.99 26.02
CA THR A 214 -6.69 7.58 26.67
C THR A 214 -7.37 8.51 25.67
N GLU A 215 -8.69 8.59 25.68
CA GLU A 215 -9.45 9.46 24.76
C GLU A 215 -8.93 10.92 24.77
N ASP A 216 -8.30 11.34 25.86
CA ASP A 216 -7.71 12.67 26.01
C ASP A 216 -6.35 12.83 25.32
N ALA A 217 -5.55 11.78 25.21
CA ALA A 217 -4.26 11.84 24.49
C ALA A 217 -4.43 11.94 22.97
N ALA A 218 -5.58 11.49 22.44
CA ALA A 218 -5.91 11.65 21.03
C ALA A 218 -6.35 13.07 20.66
N LYS A 219 -6.64 13.91 21.65
CA LYS A 219 -7.17 15.26 21.45
C LYS A 219 -6.10 16.34 21.35
N ASN A 220 -4.86 16.03 21.67
CA ASN A 220 -3.79 17.04 21.75
C ASN A 220 -2.64 16.75 20.77
N CYS A 221 -2.10 17.82 20.19
CA CYS A 221 -0.93 17.73 19.33
C CYS A 221 0.30 17.26 20.10
N PRO A 222 0.96 16.20 19.69
CA PRO A 222 2.14 15.69 20.39
C PRO A 222 3.34 16.62 20.33
N ASN A 223 3.38 17.54 19.34
CA ASN A 223 4.48 18.48 19.19
C ASN A 223 4.30 19.75 20.02
N CYS A 224 3.07 20.29 20.14
CA CYS A 224 2.84 21.55 20.82
C CYS A 224 1.77 21.49 21.94
N GLY A 225 1.17 20.32 22.18
CA GLY A 225 0.13 20.14 23.20
C GLY A 225 -1.24 20.77 22.88
N ALA A 226 -1.38 21.46 21.75
CA ALA A 226 -2.64 22.12 21.41
C ALA A 226 -3.74 21.09 21.07
N PRO A 227 -5.01 21.41 21.34
CA PRO A 227 -6.12 20.52 21.01
C PRO A 227 -6.19 20.27 19.50
N LEU A 228 -6.41 19.01 19.12
CA LEU A 228 -6.55 18.58 17.74
C LEU A 228 -8.01 18.36 17.41
N ASP A 229 -8.46 18.98 16.34
CA ASP A 229 -9.70 18.57 15.68
C ASP A 229 -9.37 17.42 14.72
N LEU A 230 -9.61 16.19 15.16
CA LEU A 230 -9.30 14.97 14.43
C LEU A 230 -10.07 14.82 13.10
N ASN A 231 -11.05 15.68 12.86
CA ASN A 231 -11.90 15.60 11.66
C ASN A 231 -11.44 16.49 10.50
N ALA A 232 -10.44 17.37 10.73
CA ALA A 232 -10.19 18.44 9.74
C ALA A 232 -8.89 18.32 8.95
N THR A 233 -7.76 17.91 9.51
CA THR A 233 -6.49 17.86 8.76
C THR A 233 -5.47 16.91 9.40
N ALA A 234 -4.62 16.30 8.56
CA ALA A 234 -3.42 15.58 9.00
C ALA A 234 -2.33 16.52 9.55
N LYS A 235 -2.62 17.80 9.77
CA LYS A 235 -1.70 18.82 10.27
C LYS A 235 -2.30 19.53 11.47
N CYS A 236 -1.48 19.72 12.48
CA CYS A 236 -1.85 20.58 13.60
C CYS A 236 -2.07 22.03 13.11
N GLN A 237 -3.24 22.57 13.38
CA GLN A 237 -3.60 23.94 12.98
C GLN A 237 -2.76 25.01 13.69
N TYR A 238 -2.14 24.67 14.84
CA TYR A 238 -1.38 25.62 15.67
C TYR A 238 0.11 25.64 15.33
N CYS A 239 0.74 24.48 15.13
CA CYS A 239 2.19 24.42 14.89
C CYS A 239 2.56 23.92 13.49
N GLY A 240 1.58 23.56 12.66
CA GLY A 240 1.82 23.05 11.30
C GLY A 240 2.47 21.65 11.25
N ALA A 241 2.78 21.06 12.41
CA ALA A 241 3.34 19.71 12.44
C ALA A 241 2.35 18.75 11.80
N VAL A 242 2.86 17.95 10.85
CA VAL A 242 2.10 16.84 10.29
C VAL A 242 1.93 15.83 11.39
N ILE A 243 0.68 15.56 11.76
CA ILE A 243 0.33 14.52 12.71
C ILE A 243 0.36 13.21 11.93
N GLN A 244 1.54 12.80 11.51
CA GLN A 244 1.73 11.50 10.90
C GLN A 244 1.63 10.47 12.01
N SER A 245 0.75 9.51 11.82
CA SER A 245 0.59 8.43 12.77
C SER A 245 1.85 7.57 12.92
N ALA A 246 2.81 7.69 12.01
CA ALA A 246 4.07 6.96 12.05
C ALA A 246 4.95 7.31 13.25
N ASP A 247 4.92 8.56 13.74
CA ASP A 247 5.71 8.98 14.90
C ASP A 247 5.16 8.42 16.21
N PHE A 248 3.88 8.00 16.20
CA PHE A 248 3.14 7.57 17.40
C PHE A 248 2.47 6.22 17.22
N ASP A 249 2.38 5.69 16.01
CA ASP A 249 1.71 4.42 15.72
C ASP A 249 2.33 3.71 14.51
N TRP A 250 1.99 2.43 14.36
CA TRP A 250 2.45 1.62 13.24
C TRP A 250 1.69 1.95 11.96
N VAL A 251 2.40 2.22 10.87
CA VAL A 251 1.86 2.45 9.53
C VAL A 251 2.37 1.42 8.53
N ILE A 252 1.62 1.23 7.45
CA ILE A 252 1.98 0.31 6.39
C ILE A 252 3.11 0.91 5.54
N LYS A 253 4.26 0.23 5.45
CA LYS A 253 5.37 0.57 4.56
C LYS A 253 5.31 -0.21 3.25
N THR A 254 5.02 -1.51 3.31
CA THR A 254 4.90 -2.34 2.10
C THR A 254 3.84 -3.41 2.28
N ILE A 255 3.22 -3.78 1.16
CA ILE A 255 2.32 -4.93 1.03
C ILE A 255 2.84 -5.78 -0.11
N LYS A 256 3.05 -7.07 0.14
CA LYS A 256 3.61 -8.00 -0.83
C LYS A 256 2.75 -9.26 -0.89
N GLY A 257 2.30 -9.62 -2.08
CA GLY A 257 1.58 -10.87 -2.30
C GLY A 257 2.52 -12.07 -2.18
N ILE A 258 2.15 -13.07 -1.39
CA ILE A 258 2.93 -14.30 -1.18
C ILE A 258 2.30 -15.48 -1.92
N SER A 259 0.99 -15.65 -1.79
CA SER A 259 0.28 -16.71 -2.50
C SER A 259 -1.16 -16.32 -2.82
N GLN A 260 -1.68 -16.93 -3.87
CA GLN A 260 -3.06 -16.80 -4.29
C GLN A 260 -3.63 -18.16 -4.66
N GLN A 261 -4.87 -18.41 -4.25
CA GLN A 261 -5.67 -19.55 -4.69
C GLN A 261 -7.07 -19.07 -4.99
N THR A 262 -7.65 -19.51 -6.10
CA THR A 262 -9.05 -19.20 -6.45
C THR A 262 -9.87 -20.49 -6.39
N SER A 263 -11.03 -20.43 -5.78
CA SER A 263 -11.98 -21.53 -5.63
C SER A 263 -13.37 -21.09 -6.10
N GLY A 264 -14.08 -21.97 -6.78
CA GLY A 264 -15.37 -21.66 -7.41
C GLY A 264 -15.25 -21.01 -8.80
N ARG A 265 -16.29 -21.13 -9.58
CA ARG A 265 -16.47 -20.49 -10.90
C ARG A 265 -17.78 -19.74 -10.94
#